data_d5d2f617536f68e4d6623270f7e817f9
#
_entry.id   d5d2f617536f68e4d6623270f7e817f9
#
_cell.length_a   1.000
_cell.length_b   1.000
_cell.length_c   1.000
_cell.angle_alpha   90.00
_cell.angle_beta   90.00
_cell.angle_gamma   90.00
#
_symmetry.space_group_name_H-M   'P 1'
#
loop_
_entity.id
_entity.type
_entity.pdbx_description
1 polymer ?
#
loop_
_entity_poly.entity_id
_entity_poly.type
_entity_poly.pdbx_seq_one_letter_code
_entity_poly.pdbx_strand_id
1 'polypeptide(L)'
;MSKHVIQIFTMDSDIRNIVRTVIENDLSAPRVPKERVPKLRRIWKCQQAHDFLYGHRVGYYKGLAEGIILERYQRQLSNEEDNEIFEIVQVYTKALRKYFSYYKEKKRTKN
;
A
#
# COMPACT_ATOMS: atom_id res chain seq x y z
N MET A 1 34.92 19.88 17.25
CA MET A 1 33.99 20.50 16.28
C MET A 1 32.97 19.49 15.85
N SER A 2 31.75 19.70 16.26
CA SER A 2 30.65 18.86 15.77
C SER A 2 30.34 19.22 14.32
N LYS A 3 30.73 18.37 13.40
CA LYS A 3 30.21 18.45 12.06
C LYS A 3 28.77 17.98 12.10
N HIS A 4 27.84 18.86 11.78
CA HIS A 4 26.47 18.46 11.54
C HIS A 4 26.47 17.55 10.30
N VAL A 5 26.56 16.26 10.53
CA VAL A 5 26.33 15.29 9.48
C VAL A 5 24.82 15.17 9.34
N ILE A 6 24.28 15.70 8.24
CA ILE A 6 22.91 15.39 7.89
C ILE A 6 22.91 13.92 7.48
N GLN A 7 22.43 13.07 8.38
CA GLN A 7 22.21 11.67 8.03
C GLN A 7 20.94 11.58 7.21
N ILE A 8 21.10 11.33 5.92
CA ILE A 8 19.97 10.99 5.04
C ILE A 8 19.80 9.49 5.17
N PHE A 9 18.73 9.05 5.83
CA PHE A 9 18.38 7.65 5.91
C PHE A 9 17.62 7.26 4.64
N THR A 10 18.31 6.60 3.71
CA THR A 10 17.66 5.95 2.59
C THR A 10 17.23 4.55 3.01
N MET A 11 16.17 4.05 2.38
CA MET A 11 15.69 2.70 2.66
C MET A 11 16.69 1.65 2.20
N ASP A 12 16.89 0.63 3.02
CA ASP A 12 17.71 -0.51 2.66
C ASP A 12 17.18 -1.18 1.38
N SER A 13 18.09 -1.59 0.51
CA SER A 13 17.72 -2.16 -0.78
C SER A 13 16.87 -3.43 -0.66
N ASP A 14 17.13 -4.24 0.36
CA ASP A 14 16.32 -5.45 0.58
C ASP A 14 14.90 -5.12 1.03
N ILE A 15 14.69 -4.05 1.79
CA ILE A 15 13.34 -3.59 2.17
C ILE A 15 12.59 -3.13 0.93
N ARG A 16 13.23 -2.37 0.04
CA ARG A 16 12.62 -1.98 -1.24
C ARG A 16 12.21 -3.20 -2.05
N ASN A 17 13.06 -4.20 -2.11
CA ASN A 17 12.78 -5.43 -2.84
C ASN A 17 11.63 -6.22 -2.22
N ILE A 18 11.55 -6.27 -0.88
CA ILE A 18 10.43 -6.90 -0.17
C ILE A 18 9.11 -6.21 -0.54
N VAL A 19 9.07 -4.88 -0.49
CA VAL A 19 7.86 -4.12 -0.83
C VAL A 19 7.44 -4.39 -2.27
N ARG A 20 8.37 -4.33 -3.23
CA ARG A 20 8.09 -4.64 -4.64
C ARG A 20 7.55 -6.06 -4.83
N THR A 21 8.18 -7.02 -4.17
CA THR A 21 7.78 -8.43 -4.27
C THR A 21 6.37 -8.63 -3.72
N VAL A 22 6.05 -8.01 -2.60
CA VAL A 22 4.70 -8.10 -2.02
C VAL A 22 3.67 -7.49 -2.95
N ILE A 23 3.95 -6.32 -3.54
CA ILE A 23 3.04 -5.69 -4.53
C ILE A 23 2.83 -6.62 -5.73
N GLU A 24 3.90 -7.16 -6.29
CA GLU A 24 3.82 -8.04 -7.46
C GLU A 24 3.04 -9.32 -7.14
N ASN A 25 3.26 -9.89 -5.96
CA ASN A 25 2.49 -11.05 -5.50
C ASN A 25 1.00 -10.72 -5.34
N ASP A 26 0.68 -9.55 -4.81
CA ASP A 26 -0.71 -9.11 -4.69
C ASP A 26 -1.39 -8.97 -6.04
N LEU A 27 -0.69 -8.40 -7.02
CA LEU A 27 -1.23 -8.24 -8.37
C LEU A 27 -1.49 -9.58 -9.06
N SER A 28 -0.80 -10.64 -8.66
CA SER A 28 -0.96 -11.99 -9.17
C SER A 28 -1.93 -12.83 -8.36
N ALA A 29 -2.35 -12.34 -7.18
CA ALA A 29 -3.19 -13.10 -6.28
C ALA A 29 -4.63 -13.19 -6.79
N PRO A 30 -5.35 -14.30 -6.49
CA PRO A 30 -6.77 -14.37 -6.78
C PRO A 30 -7.53 -13.29 -6.02
N ARG A 31 -8.54 -12.72 -6.68
CA ARG A 31 -9.40 -11.71 -6.07
C ARG A 31 -10.42 -12.34 -5.14
N VAL A 32 -10.76 -11.62 -4.07
CA VAL A 32 -11.86 -12.00 -3.18
C VAL A 32 -13.17 -11.99 -3.97
N PRO A 33 -14.10 -12.94 -3.71
CA PRO A 33 -15.40 -12.94 -4.41
C PRO A 33 -16.16 -11.62 -4.23
N LYS A 34 -16.75 -11.13 -5.33
CA LYS A 34 -17.52 -9.87 -5.34
C LYS A 34 -18.67 -9.86 -4.36
N GLU A 35 -19.21 -11.02 -4.03
CA GLU A 35 -20.35 -11.16 -3.12
C GLU A 35 -20.03 -10.66 -1.71
N ARG A 36 -18.74 -10.62 -1.34
CA ARG A 36 -18.30 -10.10 -0.04
C ARG A 36 -18.23 -8.58 0.03
N VAL A 37 -18.26 -7.90 -1.12
CA VAL A 37 -18.06 -6.45 -1.18
C VAL A 37 -19.14 -5.65 -0.42
N PRO A 38 -20.45 -5.94 -0.58
CA PRO A 38 -21.48 -5.21 0.17
C PRO A 38 -21.33 -5.35 1.68
N LYS A 39 -21.00 -6.55 2.17
CA LYS A 39 -20.77 -6.80 3.59
C LYS A 39 -19.54 -6.03 4.09
N LEU A 40 -18.47 -6.04 3.31
CA LEU A 40 -17.25 -5.33 3.63
C LEU A 40 -17.48 -3.83 3.74
N ARG A 41 -18.25 -3.23 2.82
CA ARG A 41 -18.62 -1.82 2.89
C ARG A 41 -19.38 -1.47 4.15
N ARG A 42 -20.31 -2.34 4.57
CA ARG A 42 -21.09 -2.12 5.80
C ARG A 42 -20.20 -2.18 7.04
N ILE A 43 -19.32 -3.17 7.13
CA ILE A 43 -18.41 -3.34 8.26
C ILE A 43 -17.45 -2.18 8.38
N TRP A 44 -16.83 -1.78 7.27
CA TRP A 44 -15.83 -0.72 7.23
C TRP A 44 -16.41 0.68 7.05
N LYS A 45 -17.74 0.77 6.84
CA LYS A 45 -18.47 2.04 6.65
C LYS A 45 -17.87 2.90 5.54
N CYS A 46 -17.51 2.27 4.44
CA CYS A 46 -16.96 2.97 3.27
C CYS A 46 -17.99 3.00 2.12
N GLN A 47 -17.91 4.05 1.30
CA GLN A 47 -18.84 4.22 0.18
C GLN A 47 -18.35 3.50 -1.07
N GLN A 48 -17.06 3.51 -1.31
CA GLN A 48 -16.44 2.95 -2.51
C GLN A 48 -15.44 1.87 -2.11
N ALA A 49 -15.85 0.61 -2.26
CA ALA A 49 -15.03 -0.52 -1.85
C ALA A 49 -13.68 -0.56 -2.59
N HIS A 50 -13.67 -0.27 -3.90
CA HIS A 50 -12.45 -0.32 -4.70
C HIS A 50 -11.42 0.73 -4.26
N ASP A 51 -11.85 1.93 -3.90
CA ASP A 51 -10.96 2.97 -3.37
C ASP A 51 -10.46 2.62 -1.97
N PHE A 52 -11.37 2.12 -1.13
CA PHE A 52 -11.00 1.70 0.23
C PHE A 52 -9.96 0.58 0.20
N LEU A 53 -10.19 -0.44 -0.61
CA LEU A 53 -9.28 -1.59 -0.71
C LEU A 53 -7.91 -1.18 -1.26
N TYR A 54 -7.90 -0.29 -2.25
CA TYR A 54 -6.65 0.27 -2.76
C TYR A 54 -5.87 1.00 -1.67
N GLY A 55 -6.52 1.94 -0.98
CA GLY A 55 -5.88 2.71 0.08
C GLY A 55 -5.43 1.86 1.25
N HIS A 56 -6.25 0.88 1.64
CA HIS A 56 -5.90 -0.08 2.69
C HIS A 56 -4.64 -0.87 2.32
N ARG A 57 -4.54 -1.30 1.07
CA ARG A 57 -3.38 -2.08 0.63
C ARG A 57 -2.12 -1.23 0.53
N VAL A 58 -2.22 0.01 0.05
CA VAL A 58 -1.11 0.96 0.06
C VAL A 58 -0.61 1.22 1.48
N GLY A 59 -1.53 1.39 2.43
CA GLY A 59 -1.19 1.51 3.85
C GLY A 59 -0.48 0.28 4.39
N TYR A 60 -0.86 -0.91 3.92
CA TYR A 60 -0.19 -2.15 4.29
C TYR A 60 1.27 -2.17 3.84
N TYR A 61 1.57 -1.71 2.63
CA TYR A 61 2.95 -1.66 2.14
C TYR A 61 3.81 -0.73 2.98
N LYS A 62 3.27 0.42 3.34
CA LYS A 62 3.93 1.35 4.25
C LYS A 62 4.17 0.73 5.61
N GLY A 63 3.16 0.10 6.19
CA GLY A 63 3.25 -0.56 7.49
C GLY A 63 4.26 -1.68 7.51
N LEU A 64 4.37 -2.45 6.42
CA LEU A 64 5.35 -3.51 6.28
C LEU A 64 6.78 -2.97 6.36
N ALA A 65 7.08 -1.93 5.59
CA ALA A 65 8.40 -1.29 5.59
C ALA A 65 8.69 -0.66 6.96
N GLU A 66 7.72 0.02 7.54
CA GLU A 66 7.85 0.65 8.86
C GLU A 66 8.14 -0.38 9.95
N GLY A 67 7.45 -1.52 9.91
CA GLY A 67 7.67 -2.61 10.87
C GLY A 67 9.08 -3.19 10.78
N ILE A 68 9.60 -3.38 9.58
CA ILE A 68 10.95 -3.91 9.39
C ILE A 68 11.99 -2.90 9.91
N ILE A 69 11.82 -1.63 9.62
CA ILE A 69 12.72 -0.58 10.07
C ILE A 69 12.70 -0.45 11.59
N LEU A 70 11.51 -0.50 12.19
CA LEU A 70 11.37 -0.46 13.64
C LEU A 70 12.10 -1.63 14.30
N GLU A 71 11.97 -2.84 13.74
CA GLU A 71 12.64 -4.02 14.26
C GLU A 71 14.17 -3.91 14.13
N ARG A 72 14.67 -3.44 12.99
CA ARG A 72 16.11 -3.37 12.71
C ARG A 72 16.81 -2.26 13.47
N TYR A 73 16.19 -1.09 13.54
CA TYR A 73 16.84 0.14 13.98
C TYR A 73 16.22 0.78 15.21
N GLN A 74 15.13 0.23 15.74
CA GLN A 74 14.39 0.76 16.90
C GLN A 74 14.07 2.25 16.72
N ARG A 75 13.68 2.64 15.51
CA ARG A 75 13.26 3.99 15.18
C ARG A 75 12.10 3.96 14.21
N GLN A 76 11.42 5.09 14.10
CA GLN A 76 10.36 5.26 13.12
C GLN A 76 10.95 5.48 11.71
N LEU A 77 10.08 5.34 10.72
CA LEU A 77 10.40 5.65 9.34
C LEU A 77 10.83 7.11 9.20
N SER A 78 11.92 7.37 8.50
CA SER A 78 12.30 8.73 8.14
C SER A 78 11.41 9.28 7.02
N ASN A 79 11.41 10.61 6.85
CA ASN A 79 10.66 11.22 5.74
C ASN A 79 11.16 10.74 4.39
N GLU A 80 12.46 10.56 4.23
CA GLU A 80 13.08 10.07 3.01
C GLU A 80 12.65 8.64 2.70
N GLU A 81 12.60 7.79 3.72
CA GLU A 81 12.14 6.41 3.57
C GLU A 81 10.66 6.35 3.22
N ASP A 82 9.84 7.20 3.85
CA ASP A 82 8.41 7.30 3.55
C ASP A 82 8.20 7.72 2.09
N ASN A 83 8.96 8.71 1.62
CA ASN A 83 8.92 9.13 0.21
C ASN A 83 9.34 8.01 -0.73
N GLU A 84 10.34 7.23 -0.39
CA GLU A 84 10.77 6.08 -1.20
C GLU A 84 9.67 5.03 -1.32
N ILE A 85 8.90 4.78 -0.25
CA ILE A 85 7.74 3.88 -0.32
C ILE A 85 6.71 4.40 -1.30
N PHE A 86 6.38 5.70 -1.22
CA PHE A 86 5.44 6.31 -2.16
C PHE A 86 5.93 6.21 -3.61
N GLU A 87 7.21 6.38 -3.85
CA GLU A 87 7.79 6.24 -5.18
C GLU A 87 7.66 4.81 -5.71
N ILE A 88 7.92 3.82 -4.87
CA ILE A 88 7.75 2.41 -5.24
C ILE A 88 6.29 2.13 -5.58
N VAL A 89 5.36 2.54 -4.72
CA VAL A 89 3.92 2.34 -4.94
C VAL A 89 3.48 3.05 -6.21
N GLN A 90 4.00 4.24 -6.48
CA GLN A 90 3.67 5.03 -7.66
C GLN A 90 3.97 4.28 -8.96
N VAL A 91 5.06 3.53 -9.01
CA VAL A 91 5.39 2.69 -10.17
C VAL A 91 4.27 1.69 -10.46
N TYR A 92 3.61 1.18 -9.42
CA TYR A 92 2.57 0.16 -9.54
C TYR A 92 1.15 0.72 -9.48
N THR A 93 0.99 2.04 -9.35
CA THR A 93 -0.34 2.66 -9.12
C THR A 93 -1.34 2.27 -10.20
N LYS A 94 -0.95 2.33 -11.47
CA LYS A 94 -1.85 2.00 -12.57
C LYS A 94 -2.30 0.53 -12.50
N ALA A 95 -1.38 -0.37 -12.25
CA ALA A 95 -1.69 -1.80 -12.13
C ALA A 95 -2.54 -2.10 -10.91
N LEU A 96 -2.24 -1.47 -9.76
CA LEU A 96 -3.01 -1.63 -8.53
C LEU A 96 -4.43 -1.08 -8.69
N ARG A 97 -4.59 0.09 -9.30
CA ARG A 97 -5.91 0.67 -9.57
C ARG A 97 -6.73 -0.24 -10.48
N LYS A 98 -6.11 -0.81 -11.50
CA LYS A 98 -6.78 -1.77 -12.38
C LYS A 98 -7.18 -3.04 -11.62
N TYR A 99 -6.30 -3.56 -10.79
CA TYR A 99 -6.58 -4.74 -9.97
C TYR A 99 -7.80 -4.52 -9.08
N PHE A 100 -7.85 -3.41 -8.35
CA PHE A 100 -8.94 -3.12 -7.43
C PHE A 100 -10.19 -2.62 -8.12
N SER A 101 -10.13 -2.20 -9.38
CA SER A 101 -11.32 -1.82 -10.16
C SER A 101 -12.30 -2.98 -10.32
N TYR A 102 -11.83 -4.22 -10.17
CA TYR A 102 -12.68 -5.40 -10.11
C TYR A 102 -13.79 -5.27 -9.07
N TYR A 103 -13.52 -4.55 -7.99
CA TYR A 103 -14.47 -4.36 -6.88
C TYR A 103 -15.35 -3.13 -7.07
N LYS A 104 -15.25 -2.46 -8.20
CA LYS A 104 -16.10 -1.31 -8.50
C LYS A 104 -17.51 -1.79 -8.72
N GLU A 105 -18.43 -1.27 -7.91
CA GLU A 105 -19.85 -1.62 -8.04
C GLU A 105 -20.47 -0.82 -9.18
N LYS A 106 -21.24 -1.51 -10.01
CA LYS A 106 -22.01 -0.84 -11.06
C LYS A 106 -23.09 0.00 -10.41
N LYS A 107 -23.18 1.28 -10.83
CA LYS A 107 -24.33 2.09 -10.47
C LYS A 107 -25.61 1.40 -10.97
N ARG A 108 -26.59 1.24 -10.07
CA ARG A 108 -27.92 0.79 -10.49
C ARG A 108 -28.45 1.81 -11.48
N THR A 109 -28.62 1.39 -12.74
CA THR A 109 -29.42 2.14 -13.68
C THR A 109 -30.86 2.05 -13.22
N LYS A 110 -31.45 3.18 -12.89
CA LYS A 110 -32.91 3.27 -12.74
C LYS A 110 -33.53 3.12 -14.10
N ASN A 111 -34.25 2.06 -14.29
CA ASN A 111 -35.19 1.98 -15.38
C ASN A 111 -36.47 2.68 -14.96
#